data_6e4266e4e647aa40e382c1b5319c293c
#
_entry.id   6e4266e4e647aa40e382c1b5319c293c
#
_cell.length_a   1.000
_cell.length_b   1.000
_cell.length_c   1.000
_cell.angle_alpha   90.00
_cell.angle_beta   90.00
_cell.angle_gamma   90.00
#
_symmetry.space_group_name_H-M   'P 1'
#
loop_
_entity.id
_entity.type
_entity.pdbx_description
1 polymer ?
#
loop_
_entity_poly.entity_id
_entity_poly.type
_entity_poly.pdbx_seq_one_letter_code
_entity_poly.pdbx_strand_id
1 'polypeptide(L)'
;CGAGISTAEDVKTAFRLVKELGIESYTDLRKAAASGKISKLEGFGVDSEASILKSLSDFEKKPPARNLLPYAMEVAANIITWLKKNKDVVKVDPLGSLRRQASTVGDIDISVASNNPEGVIKHFVSYPNASRVLEKGQRTASLILPGNIQVDLMVADPKGYGSLLQHFTGSKHHNIALRERALKMGLSVSDYGITPRRQGFAGQGKIKQFKTEEEFYRYLGMDYIPPELREDSGEIEASPNHKLPKLVELKDIKADLQIHSNFDIETSHDLGQSSMKEVCEKAKELGYEYIAFTEHNPSKSKHGEKQIIDLLKKKRQAVDQLNYSNKNSVHIFNSLEIDILPEGGIPVPDAGMDTLDFALVSIHSSFRLPRAEMTKRVLSALSHPKVKVFAHPTARKLNEREGIELNWPEIFEFYKKNNKWIEINCDPGRLDLPDVLVKEAIKYGIKLTLGTDAHHVDGLNNMM
;
A
#
# COMPACT_ATOMS: atom_id res chain seq x y z
N CYS A 1 -17.49 -7.49 9.97
CA CYS A 1 -18.07 -8.25 8.86
C CYS A 1 -17.60 -7.62 7.57
N GLY A 2 -16.60 -8.25 6.91
CA GLY A 2 -15.94 -7.70 5.72
C GLY A 2 -16.55 -8.18 4.41
N ALA A 3 -17.87 -8.21 4.28
CA ALA A 3 -18.51 -8.43 3.00
C ALA A 3 -18.99 -7.07 2.49
N GLY A 4 -18.53 -6.67 1.31
CA GLY A 4 -18.74 -5.41 0.60
C GLY A 4 -20.10 -4.74 0.76
N ILE A 5 -20.29 -4.07 1.89
CA ILE A 5 -21.42 -3.15 2.08
C ILE A 5 -20.95 -1.81 1.53
N SER A 6 -21.27 -1.52 0.29
CA SER A 6 -20.84 -0.31 -0.41
C SER A 6 -21.93 0.77 -0.49
N THR A 7 -23.20 0.41 -0.32
CA THR A 7 -24.31 1.34 -0.46
C THR A 7 -25.24 1.35 0.77
N ALA A 8 -26.04 2.41 0.90
CA ALA A 8 -27.11 2.47 1.94
C ALA A 8 -28.14 1.36 1.76
N GLU A 9 -28.28 0.83 0.55
CA GLU A 9 -29.19 -0.26 0.19
C GLU A 9 -28.64 -1.61 0.67
N ASP A 10 -27.31 -1.82 0.58
CA ASP A 10 -26.65 -3.02 1.12
C ASP A 10 -26.78 -3.09 2.65
N VAL A 11 -26.66 -1.94 3.33
CA VAL A 11 -26.88 -1.85 4.79
C VAL A 11 -28.29 -2.23 5.15
N LYS A 12 -29.29 -1.70 4.43
CA LYS A 12 -30.71 -2.05 4.62
C LYS A 12 -30.95 -3.52 4.36
N THR A 13 -30.36 -4.06 3.31
CA THR A 13 -30.47 -5.47 2.91
C THR A 13 -29.87 -6.37 3.98
N ALA A 14 -28.66 -6.09 4.45
CA ALA A 14 -28.02 -6.84 5.53
C ALA A 14 -28.81 -6.74 6.85
N PHE A 15 -29.29 -5.54 7.20
CA PHE A 15 -30.10 -5.31 8.41
C PHE A 15 -31.43 -6.10 8.37
N ARG A 16 -32.08 -6.19 7.19
CA ARG A 16 -33.28 -6.98 7.00
C ARG A 16 -33.04 -8.46 7.20
N LEU A 17 -31.95 -9.01 6.63
CA LEU A 17 -31.58 -10.42 6.83
C LEU A 17 -31.36 -10.75 8.30
N VAL A 18 -30.66 -9.87 9.03
CA VAL A 18 -30.49 -10.02 10.49
C VAL A 18 -31.84 -9.96 11.21
N LYS A 19 -32.67 -8.94 10.94
CA LYS A 19 -33.91 -8.67 11.66
C LYS A 19 -35.03 -9.68 11.34
N GLU A 20 -35.16 -10.07 10.07
CA GLU A 20 -36.30 -10.89 9.61
C GLU A 20 -36.01 -12.40 9.69
N LEU A 21 -34.74 -12.81 9.60
CA LEU A 21 -34.33 -14.22 9.61
C LEU A 21 -33.44 -14.60 10.80
N GLY A 22 -33.10 -13.65 11.69
CA GLY A 22 -32.24 -13.91 12.86
C GLY A 22 -30.82 -14.34 12.47
N ILE A 23 -30.29 -13.83 11.37
CA ILE A 23 -28.96 -14.20 10.85
C ILE A 23 -27.89 -13.43 11.63
N GLU A 24 -27.13 -14.14 12.46
CA GLU A 24 -26.03 -13.57 13.24
C GLU A 24 -24.64 -14.03 12.76
N SER A 25 -24.59 -15.05 11.91
CA SER A 25 -23.34 -15.61 11.41
C SER A 25 -23.42 -16.00 9.93
N TYR A 26 -22.25 -16.23 9.32
CA TYR A 26 -22.16 -16.79 7.96
C TYR A 26 -22.80 -18.18 7.86
N THR A 27 -22.74 -18.96 8.93
CA THR A 27 -23.39 -20.28 9.02
C THR A 27 -24.90 -20.15 8.99
N ASP A 28 -25.46 -19.15 9.65
CA ASP A 28 -26.91 -18.91 9.66
C ASP A 28 -27.38 -18.39 8.28
N LEU A 29 -26.58 -17.49 7.67
CA LEU A 29 -26.86 -16.98 6.31
C LEU A 29 -26.88 -18.13 5.30
N ARG A 30 -25.93 -19.07 5.40
CA ARG A 30 -25.90 -20.26 4.54
C ARG A 30 -27.12 -21.14 4.74
N LYS A 31 -27.47 -21.46 5.99
CA LYS A 31 -28.64 -22.28 6.31
C LYS A 31 -29.93 -21.64 5.78
N ALA A 32 -30.05 -20.32 5.94
CA ALA A 32 -31.21 -19.58 5.43
C ALA A 32 -31.29 -19.62 3.90
N ALA A 33 -30.17 -19.38 3.21
CA ALA A 33 -30.09 -19.43 1.75
C ALA A 33 -30.29 -20.86 1.21
N ALA A 34 -29.64 -21.86 1.81
CA ALA A 34 -29.81 -23.27 1.40
C ALA A 34 -31.23 -23.81 1.62
N SER A 35 -31.99 -23.23 2.56
CA SER A 35 -33.37 -23.60 2.85
C SER A 35 -34.42 -22.77 2.08
N GLY A 36 -34.03 -21.90 1.15
CA GLY A 36 -34.94 -21.08 0.36
C GLY A 36 -35.70 -20.04 1.19
N LYS A 37 -35.14 -19.58 2.31
CA LYS A 37 -35.77 -18.59 3.19
C LYS A 37 -35.54 -17.17 2.73
N ILE A 38 -34.40 -16.89 2.08
CA ILE A 38 -34.02 -15.55 1.65
C ILE A 38 -34.88 -15.12 0.45
N SER A 39 -35.08 -16.01 -0.52
CA SER A 39 -35.90 -15.73 -1.70
C SER A 39 -37.38 -15.45 -1.41
N LYS A 40 -37.84 -15.80 -0.19
CA LYS A 40 -39.22 -15.52 0.28
C LYS A 40 -39.38 -14.12 0.87
N LEU A 41 -38.29 -13.41 1.12
CA LEU A 41 -38.34 -12.04 1.61
C LEU A 41 -38.63 -11.09 0.46
N GLU A 42 -39.50 -10.11 0.68
CA GLU A 42 -39.80 -9.08 -0.29
C GLU A 42 -38.53 -8.35 -0.73
N GLY A 43 -38.29 -8.24 -2.05
CA GLY A 43 -37.09 -7.65 -2.62
C GLY A 43 -35.87 -8.60 -2.75
N PHE A 44 -36.01 -9.87 -2.34
CA PHE A 44 -35.04 -10.91 -2.64
C PHE A 44 -35.66 -11.94 -3.59
N GLY A 45 -34.98 -12.20 -4.69
CA GLY A 45 -35.40 -13.25 -5.66
C GLY A 45 -34.56 -14.51 -5.49
N VAL A 46 -34.94 -15.54 -6.23
CA VAL A 46 -34.21 -16.82 -6.33
C VAL A 46 -32.75 -16.58 -6.80
N ASP A 47 -32.55 -15.62 -7.72
CA ASP A 47 -31.22 -15.26 -8.22
C ASP A 47 -30.36 -14.59 -7.14
N SER A 48 -30.95 -13.78 -6.27
CA SER A 48 -30.26 -13.17 -5.14
C SER A 48 -29.81 -14.23 -4.13
N GLU A 49 -30.68 -15.19 -3.82
CA GLU A 49 -30.38 -16.30 -2.94
C GLU A 49 -29.29 -17.22 -3.50
N ALA A 50 -29.34 -17.55 -4.79
CA ALA A 50 -28.31 -18.32 -5.49
C ALA A 50 -26.96 -17.56 -5.51
N SER A 51 -26.98 -16.24 -5.70
CA SER A 51 -25.80 -15.39 -5.64
C SER A 51 -25.17 -15.37 -4.25
N ILE A 52 -25.97 -15.29 -3.19
CA ILE A 52 -25.52 -15.37 -1.79
C ILE A 52 -24.87 -16.72 -1.50
N LEU A 53 -25.48 -17.83 -1.90
CA LEU A 53 -24.90 -19.17 -1.72
C LEU A 53 -23.56 -19.33 -2.43
N LYS A 54 -23.47 -18.82 -3.66
CA LYS A 54 -22.24 -18.85 -4.43
C LYS A 54 -21.15 -18.00 -3.77
N SER A 55 -21.48 -16.78 -3.35
CA SER A 55 -20.55 -15.88 -2.65
C SER A 55 -20.05 -16.47 -1.33
N LEU A 56 -20.92 -17.14 -0.56
CA LEU A 56 -20.52 -17.86 0.66
C LEU A 56 -19.59 -19.04 0.37
N SER A 57 -19.87 -19.80 -0.69
CA SER A 57 -19.00 -20.90 -1.14
C SER A 57 -17.61 -20.42 -1.58
N ASP A 58 -17.56 -19.28 -2.26
CA ASP A 58 -16.31 -18.66 -2.72
C ASP A 58 -15.53 -18.07 -1.54
N PHE A 59 -16.22 -17.50 -0.55
CA PHE A 59 -15.62 -16.93 0.68
C PHE A 59 -15.00 -18.02 1.59
N GLU A 60 -15.60 -19.18 1.71
CA GLU A 60 -15.04 -20.28 2.53
C GLU A 60 -13.82 -20.93 1.92
N LYS A 61 -13.65 -20.83 0.61
CA LYS A 61 -12.49 -21.43 -0.07
C LYS A 61 -11.20 -20.64 0.17
N LYS A 62 -11.27 -19.31 0.31
CA LYS A 62 -10.21 -18.40 0.80
C LYS A 62 -10.85 -17.04 1.05
N PRO A 63 -10.44 -16.28 2.11
CA PRO A 63 -10.78 -14.87 2.16
C PRO A 63 -10.31 -14.23 0.84
N PRO A 64 -11.06 -13.27 0.26
CA PRO A 64 -10.67 -12.64 -0.99
C PRO A 64 -9.24 -12.12 -0.81
N ALA A 65 -8.31 -12.69 -1.59
CA ALA A 65 -6.91 -12.30 -1.54
C ALA A 65 -6.87 -10.81 -1.93
N ARG A 66 -6.35 -9.97 -1.04
CA ARG A 66 -6.14 -8.57 -1.37
C ARG A 66 -4.99 -8.50 -2.37
N ASN A 67 -5.17 -7.74 -3.44
CA ASN A 67 -4.14 -7.57 -4.45
C ASN A 67 -3.05 -6.61 -3.94
N LEU A 68 -1.80 -6.90 -4.25
CA LEU A 68 -0.72 -5.95 -4.02
C LEU A 68 -0.94 -4.70 -4.89
N LEU A 69 -0.55 -3.54 -4.37
CA LEU A 69 -0.81 -2.25 -5.02
C LEU A 69 -0.36 -2.20 -6.49
N PRO A 70 0.87 -2.58 -6.89
CA PRO A 70 1.29 -2.50 -8.30
C PRO A 70 0.43 -3.34 -9.23
N TYR A 71 0.05 -4.53 -8.80
CA TYR A 71 -0.84 -5.39 -9.60
C TYR A 71 -2.22 -4.76 -9.79
N ALA A 72 -2.81 -4.20 -8.71
CA ALA A 72 -4.09 -3.50 -8.80
C ALA A 72 -4.00 -2.25 -9.69
N MET A 73 -2.87 -1.52 -9.63
CA MET A 73 -2.60 -0.37 -10.50
C MET A 73 -2.53 -0.77 -11.98
N GLU A 74 -1.85 -1.86 -12.31
CA GLU A 74 -1.76 -2.38 -13.68
C GLU A 74 -3.14 -2.76 -14.23
N VAL A 75 -3.91 -3.51 -13.46
CA VAL A 75 -5.28 -3.89 -13.84
C VAL A 75 -6.15 -2.66 -14.05
N ALA A 76 -6.11 -1.69 -13.14
CA ALA A 76 -6.85 -0.44 -13.27
C ALA A 76 -6.41 0.37 -14.50
N ALA A 77 -5.11 0.47 -14.77
CA ALA A 77 -4.57 1.18 -15.93
C ALA A 77 -5.09 0.59 -17.26
N ASN A 78 -5.18 -0.74 -17.36
CA ASN A 78 -5.73 -1.43 -18.51
C ASN A 78 -7.22 -1.08 -18.73
N ILE A 79 -8.00 -1.07 -17.66
CA ILE A 79 -9.43 -0.72 -17.72
C ILE A 79 -9.63 0.76 -18.02
N ILE A 80 -8.84 1.64 -17.40
CA ILE A 80 -8.86 3.09 -17.67
C ILE A 80 -8.53 3.37 -19.14
N THR A 81 -7.53 2.65 -19.68
CA THR A 81 -7.18 2.74 -21.11
C THR A 81 -8.32 2.28 -22.00
N TRP A 82 -9.04 1.22 -21.62
CA TRP A 82 -10.24 0.77 -22.33
C TRP A 82 -11.35 1.81 -22.27
N LEU A 83 -11.67 2.33 -21.08
CA LEU A 83 -12.70 3.35 -20.88
C LEU A 83 -12.44 4.61 -21.70
N LYS A 84 -11.18 5.07 -21.78
CA LYS A 84 -10.77 6.25 -22.57
C LYS A 84 -11.02 6.12 -24.09
N LYS A 85 -11.26 4.91 -24.61
CA LYS A 85 -11.65 4.71 -26.02
C LYS A 85 -13.09 5.16 -26.30
N ASN A 86 -13.91 5.30 -25.27
CA ASN A 86 -15.29 5.78 -25.43
C ASN A 86 -15.31 7.32 -25.39
N LYS A 87 -15.82 7.93 -26.46
CA LYS A 87 -15.92 9.38 -26.62
C LYS A 87 -16.78 10.10 -25.59
N ASP A 88 -17.65 9.37 -24.91
CA ASP A 88 -18.52 9.91 -23.86
C ASP A 88 -17.80 10.05 -22.49
N VAL A 89 -16.57 9.53 -22.37
CA VAL A 89 -15.75 9.65 -21.18
C VAL A 89 -15.04 11.02 -21.16
N VAL A 90 -15.43 11.88 -20.23
CA VAL A 90 -14.83 13.23 -20.04
C VAL A 90 -13.61 13.15 -19.12
N LYS A 91 -13.73 12.41 -17.99
CA LYS A 91 -12.66 12.11 -17.04
C LYS A 91 -12.81 10.68 -16.55
N VAL A 92 -11.70 10.08 -16.14
CA VAL A 92 -11.68 8.76 -15.52
C VAL A 92 -10.57 8.71 -14.49
N ASP A 93 -10.89 8.28 -13.28
CA ASP A 93 -9.98 8.20 -12.14
C ASP A 93 -10.20 6.91 -11.35
N PRO A 94 -9.16 6.31 -10.76
CA PRO A 94 -9.34 5.28 -9.74
C PRO A 94 -10.01 5.88 -8.50
N LEU A 95 -10.54 5.02 -7.64
CA LEU A 95 -11.17 5.39 -6.37
C LEU A 95 -10.62 4.52 -5.23
N GLY A 96 -11.24 4.63 -4.07
CA GLY A 96 -11.02 3.74 -2.92
C GLY A 96 -9.59 3.65 -2.46
N SER A 97 -9.22 2.47 -1.98
CA SER A 97 -7.88 2.16 -1.47
C SER A 97 -6.80 2.23 -2.56
N LEU A 98 -7.16 1.96 -3.82
CA LEU A 98 -6.25 2.09 -4.96
C LEU A 98 -5.80 3.54 -5.14
N ARG A 99 -6.74 4.49 -5.14
CA ARG A 99 -6.41 5.92 -5.29
C ARG A 99 -5.61 6.46 -4.10
N ARG A 100 -5.84 5.92 -2.90
CA ARG A 100 -5.08 6.28 -1.70
C ARG A 100 -3.71 5.58 -1.63
N GLN A 101 -3.37 4.77 -2.61
CA GLN A 101 -2.13 4.00 -2.68
C GLN A 101 -1.91 3.10 -1.45
N ALA A 102 -2.98 2.48 -0.95
CA ALA A 102 -2.88 1.51 0.13
C ALA A 102 -2.05 0.29 -0.31
N SER A 103 -1.24 -0.25 0.58
CA SER A 103 -0.32 -1.37 0.30
C SER A 103 -0.99 -2.61 -0.32
N THR A 104 -2.28 -2.81 -0.01
CA THR A 104 -3.11 -3.84 -0.63
C THR A 104 -4.48 -3.29 -0.99
N VAL A 105 -5.04 -3.76 -2.10
CA VAL A 105 -6.32 -3.34 -2.67
C VAL A 105 -7.27 -4.54 -2.70
N GLY A 106 -8.47 -4.41 -2.15
CA GLY A 106 -9.50 -5.45 -2.23
C GLY A 106 -10.17 -5.44 -3.60
N ASP A 107 -11.01 -4.43 -3.80
CA ASP A 107 -11.75 -4.21 -5.03
C ASP A 107 -11.13 -3.05 -5.81
N ILE A 108 -11.24 -3.06 -7.12
CA ILE A 108 -10.77 -1.97 -7.98
C ILE A 108 -11.95 -1.07 -8.30
N ASP A 109 -12.02 0.06 -7.63
CA ASP A 109 -13.05 1.08 -7.87
C ASP A 109 -12.57 2.10 -8.90
N ILE A 110 -13.41 2.41 -9.89
CA ILE A 110 -13.14 3.40 -10.94
C ILE A 110 -14.33 4.33 -11.09
N SER A 111 -14.06 5.61 -11.28
CA SER A 111 -15.08 6.61 -11.59
C SER A 111 -14.91 7.19 -12.99
N VAL A 112 -16.03 7.55 -13.59
CA VAL A 112 -16.07 8.26 -14.87
C VAL A 112 -16.98 9.48 -14.76
N ALA A 113 -16.51 10.63 -15.26
CA ALA A 113 -17.35 11.78 -15.54
C ALA A 113 -17.93 11.65 -16.94
N SER A 114 -19.26 11.66 -17.07
CA SER A 114 -19.93 11.57 -18.39
C SER A 114 -21.33 12.18 -18.37
N ASN A 115 -21.72 12.78 -19.49
CA ASN A 115 -23.10 13.19 -19.75
C ASN A 115 -23.95 12.06 -20.36
N ASN A 116 -23.34 10.92 -20.74
CA ASN A 116 -24.02 9.72 -21.27
C ASN A 116 -23.63 8.49 -20.44
N PRO A 117 -24.17 8.33 -19.22
CA PRO A 117 -23.86 7.17 -18.36
C PRO A 117 -24.14 5.83 -19.04
N GLU A 118 -25.27 5.72 -19.75
CA GLU A 118 -25.67 4.47 -20.41
C GLU A 118 -24.61 4.01 -21.43
N GLY A 119 -24.11 4.93 -22.27
CA GLY A 119 -23.07 4.64 -23.24
C GLY A 119 -21.77 4.17 -22.59
N VAL A 120 -21.39 4.79 -21.45
CA VAL A 120 -20.20 4.40 -20.67
C VAL A 120 -20.39 3.02 -20.04
N ILE A 121 -21.53 2.77 -19.39
CA ILE A 121 -21.84 1.46 -18.77
C ILE A 121 -21.85 0.35 -19.84
N LYS A 122 -22.49 0.58 -21.00
CA LYS A 122 -22.50 -0.38 -22.11
C LYS A 122 -21.08 -0.71 -22.59
N HIS A 123 -20.23 0.31 -22.69
CA HIS A 123 -18.83 0.13 -23.09
C HIS A 123 -18.03 -0.62 -22.01
N PHE A 124 -18.19 -0.28 -20.72
CA PHE A 124 -17.51 -0.94 -19.63
C PHE A 124 -17.81 -2.43 -19.55
N VAL A 125 -19.10 -2.81 -19.59
CA VAL A 125 -19.50 -4.23 -19.52
C VAL A 125 -19.09 -5.05 -20.74
N SER A 126 -18.65 -4.41 -21.83
CA SER A 126 -18.07 -5.08 -22.99
C SER A 126 -16.54 -5.22 -22.92
N TYR A 127 -15.93 -5.01 -21.74
CA TYR A 127 -14.50 -5.19 -21.56
C TYR A 127 -14.07 -6.61 -21.94
N PRO A 128 -13.12 -6.79 -22.90
CA PRO A 128 -12.84 -8.10 -23.48
C PRO A 128 -12.35 -9.15 -22.50
N ASN A 129 -11.62 -8.69 -21.43
CA ASN A 129 -11.05 -9.58 -20.44
C ASN A 129 -11.97 -9.81 -19.22
N ALA A 130 -13.24 -9.38 -19.29
CA ALA A 130 -14.18 -9.65 -18.22
C ALA A 130 -14.58 -11.14 -18.21
N SER A 131 -14.44 -11.80 -17.07
CA SER A 131 -14.94 -13.19 -16.91
C SER A 131 -16.46 -13.22 -16.81
N ARG A 132 -17.06 -12.22 -16.16
CA ARG A 132 -18.51 -12.05 -16.07
C ARG A 132 -18.89 -10.63 -15.66
N VAL A 133 -20.09 -10.22 -16.02
CA VAL A 133 -20.77 -9.04 -15.48
C VAL A 133 -21.46 -9.45 -14.19
N LEU A 134 -21.14 -8.79 -13.07
CA LEU A 134 -21.76 -9.05 -11.78
C LEU A 134 -23.03 -8.21 -11.60
N GLU A 135 -22.94 -6.93 -11.95
CA GLU A 135 -24.01 -5.96 -11.86
C GLU A 135 -23.98 -4.99 -13.06
N LYS A 136 -25.16 -4.52 -13.47
CA LYS A 136 -25.33 -3.49 -14.49
C LYS A 136 -26.50 -2.60 -14.13
N GLY A 137 -26.20 -1.43 -13.55
CA GLY A 137 -27.17 -0.39 -13.25
C GLY A 137 -27.15 0.75 -14.28
N GLN A 138 -27.85 1.84 -13.97
CA GLN A 138 -27.91 3.04 -14.82
C GLN A 138 -26.61 3.87 -14.75
N ARG A 139 -25.95 3.91 -13.58
CA ARG A 139 -24.74 4.70 -13.31
C ARG A 139 -23.64 3.89 -12.63
N THR A 140 -23.88 2.63 -12.35
CA THR A 140 -22.94 1.70 -11.74
C THR A 140 -22.91 0.41 -12.51
N ALA A 141 -21.75 -0.23 -12.54
CA ALA A 141 -21.60 -1.59 -13.05
C ALA A 141 -20.41 -2.27 -12.40
N SER A 142 -20.48 -3.58 -12.29
CA SER A 142 -19.43 -4.39 -11.68
C SER A 142 -19.05 -5.54 -12.59
N LEU A 143 -17.75 -5.76 -12.73
CA LEU A 143 -17.16 -6.87 -13.47
C LEU A 143 -16.35 -7.77 -12.56
N ILE A 144 -16.28 -9.04 -12.92
CA ILE A 144 -15.27 -9.95 -12.39
C ILE A 144 -14.27 -10.27 -13.49
N LEU A 145 -13.01 -10.09 -13.20
CA LEU A 145 -11.88 -10.42 -14.07
C LEU A 145 -11.31 -11.80 -13.71
N PRO A 146 -10.41 -12.38 -14.55
CA PRO A 146 -9.62 -13.54 -14.19
C PRO A 146 -8.92 -13.36 -12.83
N GLY A 147 -8.83 -14.42 -12.04
CA GLY A 147 -8.30 -14.32 -10.66
C GLY A 147 -9.35 -13.84 -9.64
N ASN A 148 -10.62 -13.74 -10.02
CA ASN A 148 -11.74 -13.29 -9.18
C ASN A 148 -11.59 -11.84 -8.67
N ILE A 149 -10.98 -10.97 -9.48
CA ILE A 149 -10.80 -9.56 -9.16
C ILE A 149 -12.10 -8.83 -9.52
N GLN A 150 -12.70 -8.17 -8.53
CA GLN A 150 -13.86 -7.32 -8.74
C GLN A 150 -13.42 -5.93 -9.19
N VAL A 151 -14.11 -5.39 -10.18
CA VAL A 151 -13.93 -4.02 -10.67
C VAL A 151 -15.29 -3.34 -10.70
N ASP A 152 -15.39 -2.24 -9.98
CA ASP A 152 -16.60 -1.45 -9.84
C ASP A 152 -16.45 -0.12 -10.56
N LEU A 153 -17.44 0.21 -11.40
CA LEU A 153 -17.50 1.47 -12.13
C LEU A 153 -18.64 2.35 -11.59
N MET A 154 -18.34 3.61 -11.34
CA MET A 154 -19.32 4.64 -11.00
C MET A 154 -19.28 5.78 -12.01
N VAL A 155 -20.44 6.17 -12.53
CA VAL A 155 -20.54 7.26 -13.50
C VAL A 155 -21.27 8.45 -12.91
N ALA A 156 -20.61 9.61 -12.89
CA ALA A 156 -21.16 10.87 -12.39
C ALA A 156 -21.34 11.91 -13.49
N ASP A 157 -22.25 12.88 -13.24
CA ASP A 157 -22.30 14.12 -13.99
C ASP A 157 -20.99 14.90 -13.79
N PRO A 158 -20.37 15.45 -14.83
CA PRO A 158 -19.16 16.25 -14.73
C PRO A 158 -19.24 17.40 -13.72
N LYS A 159 -20.43 17.95 -13.47
CA LYS A 159 -20.64 19.03 -12.50
C LYS A 159 -20.49 18.61 -11.04
N GLY A 160 -20.77 17.33 -10.74
CA GLY A 160 -20.67 16.75 -9.39
C GLY A 160 -19.45 15.85 -9.18
N TYR A 161 -18.60 15.72 -10.18
CA TYR A 161 -17.52 14.73 -10.20
C TYR A 161 -16.53 14.86 -9.05
N GLY A 162 -16.19 16.10 -8.63
CA GLY A 162 -15.33 16.33 -7.47
C GLY A 162 -15.93 15.84 -6.14
N SER A 163 -17.26 15.96 -6.00
CA SER A 163 -17.96 15.44 -4.81
C SER A 163 -17.93 13.91 -4.78
N LEU A 164 -18.12 13.25 -5.93
CA LEU A 164 -18.04 11.80 -6.06
C LEU A 164 -16.61 11.32 -5.75
N LEU A 165 -15.60 11.95 -6.35
CA LEU A 165 -14.20 11.60 -6.10
C LEU A 165 -13.87 11.67 -4.60
N GLN A 166 -14.24 12.77 -3.93
CA GLN A 166 -13.99 12.91 -2.50
C GLN A 166 -14.64 11.78 -1.70
N HIS A 167 -15.91 11.51 -1.97
CA HIS A 167 -16.69 10.52 -1.22
C HIS A 167 -16.15 9.10 -1.39
N PHE A 168 -15.93 8.65 -2.63
CA PHE A 168 -15.53 7.28 -2.92
C PHE A 168 -14.01 7.03 -2.86
N THR A 169 -13.20 8.09 -2.80
CA THR A 169 -11.78 7.93 -2.44
C THR A 169 -11.65 7.46 -0.98
N GLY A 170 -12.51 7.92 -0.09
CA GLY A 170 -12.48 7.58 1.33
C GLY A 170 -11.28 8.23 2.04
N SER A 171 -10.69 7.61 3.06
CA SER A 171 -11.11 6.34 3.69
C SER A 171 -12.46 6.50 4.40
N LYS A 172 -12.99 5.40 4.92
CA LYS A 172 -14.21 5.46 5.74
C LYS A 172 -14.04 6.39 6.93
N HIS A 173 -12.92 6.31 7.63
CA HIS A 173 -12.63 7.14 8.81
C HIS A 173 -12.47 8.61 8.41
N HIS A 174 -11.71 8.90 7.36
CA HIS A 174 -11.60 10.25 6.79
C HIS A 174 -12.99 10.84 6.47
N ASN A 175 -13.85 10.07 5.81
CA ASN A 175 -15.20 10.54 5.48
C ASN A 175 -16.07 10.78 6.72
N ILE A 176 -15.91 10.00 7.79
CA ILE A 176 -16.61 10.21 9.06
C ILE A 176 -16.14 11.53 9.67
N ALA A 177 -14.84 11.74 9.85
CA ALA A 177 -14.27 12.95 10.44
C ALA A 177 -14.63 14.20 9.61
N LEU A 178 -14.57 14.10 8.27
CA LEU A 178 -14.97 15.19 7.38
C LEU A 178 -16.47 15.56 7.51
N ARG A 179 -17.33 14.54 7.62
CA ARG A 179 -18.78 14.76 7.85
C ARG A 179 -19.05 15.38 9.20
N GLU A 180 -18.37 14.95 10.26
CA GLU A 180 -18.49 15.55 11.59
C GLU A 180 -18.11 17.03 11.58
N ARG A 181 -17.00 17.37 10.89
CA ARG A 181 -16.62 18.77 10.69
C ARG A 181 -17.68 19.55 9.93
N ALA A 182 -18.19 19.03 8.83
CA ALA A 182 -19.25 19.66 8.05
C ALA A 182 -20.53 19.87 8.87
N LEU A 183 -20.89 18.89 9.72
CA LEU A 183 -22.05 19.00 10.62
C LEU A 183 -21.90 20.14 11.62
N LYS A 184 -20.72 20.38 12.17
CA LYS A 184 -20.43 21.55 13.06
C LYS A 184 -20.60 22.87 12.33
N MET A 185 -20.48 22.89 11.00
CA MET A 185 -20.71 24.06 10.13
C MET A 185 -22.19 24.19 9.66
N GLY A 186 -23.09 23.32 10.11
CA GLY A 186 -24.47 23.28 9.63
C GLY A 186 -24.61 22.74 8.20
N LEU A 187 -23.69 21.90 7.76
CA LEU A 187 -23.63 21.33 6.42
C LEU A 187 -23.78 19.80 6.46
N SER A 188 -24.30 19.24 5.38
CA SER A 188 -24.35 17.77 5.13
C SER A 188 -23.59 17.46 3.85
N VAL A 189 -22.69 16.47 3.91
CA VAL A 189 -21.82 16.04 2.82
C VAL A 189 -22.28 14.70 2.27
N SER A 190 -22.36 14.59 0.95
CA SER A 190 -22.66 13.35 0.20
C SER A 190 -21.83 13.28 -1.08
N ASP A 191 -21.93 12.15 -1.80
CA ASP A 191 -21.36 11.93 -3.14
C ASP A 191 -21.93 12.89 -4.20
N TYR A 192 -23.14 13.42 -3.98
CA TYR A 192 -23.76 14.40 -4.87
C TYR A 192 -23.28 15.84 -4.61
N GLY A 193 -22.77 16.13 -3.40
CA GLY A 193 -22.33 17.48 -3.04
C GLY A 193 -22.59 17.84 -1.58
N ILE A 194 -22.66 19.13 -1.32
CA ILE A 194 -22.89 19.69 0.03
C ILE A 194 -24.23 20.40 0.08
N THR A 195 -24.98 20.12 1.14
CA THR A 195 -26.32 20.68 1.38
C THR A 195 -26.33 21.42 2.73
N PRO A 196 -26.86 22.65 2.82
CA PRO A 196 -27.14 23.31 4.11
C PRO A 196 -28.12 22.49 4.95
N ARG A 197 -27.83 22.35 6.25
CA ARG A 197 -28.72 21.72 7.23
C ARG A 197 -29.59 22.75 7.90
N ARG A 198 -30.93 22.63 7.80
CA ARG A 198 -31.85 23.41 8.64
C ARG A 198 -32.18 22.64 9.91
N GLN A 199 -32.29 23.32 11.05
CA GLN A 199 -32.71 22.69 12.31
C GLN A 199 -34.03 21.93 12.12
N GLY A 200 -34.04 20.65 12.44
CA GLY A 200 -35.21 19.78 12.37
C GLY A 200 -35.35 18.90 11.11
N PHE A 201 -34.65 19.18 10.00
CA PHE A 201 -34.78 18.41 8.77
C PHE A 201 -33.44 18.21 8.09
N ALA A 202 -33.07 16.96 7.85
CA ALA A 202 -31.90 16.63 7.02
C ALA A 202 -32.26 16.87 5.53
N GLY A 203 -31.49 17.72 4.83
CA GLY A 203 -31.44 17.69 3.36
C GLY A 203 -32.44 18.59 2.60
N GLN A 204 -33.00 19.66 3.20
CA GLN A 204 -33.94 20.54 2.48
C GLN A 204 -33.30 21.75 1.75
N GLY A 205 -32.01 21.82 1.63
CA GLY A 205 -31.30 22.85 0.85
C GLY A 205 -30.98 22.40 -0.58
N LYS A 206 -30.77 23.38 -1.47
CA LYS A 206 -30.24 23.05 -2.83
C LYS A 206 -28.85 22.48 -2.70
N ILE A 207 -28.62 21.31 -3.29
CA ILE A 207 -27.31 20.65 -3.31
C ILE A 207 -26.33 21.51 -4.12
N LYS A 208 -25.21 21.86 -3.52
CA LYS A 208 -24.08 22.47 -4.20
C LYS A 208 -23.15 21.38 -4.69
N GLN A 209 -23.01 21.24 -6.00
CA GLN A 209 -22.14 20.31 -6.69
C GLN A 209 -20.77 20.93 -6.91
N PHE A 210 -19.74 20.12 -7.02
CA PHE A 210 -18.36 20.53 -7.23
C PHE A 210 -17.73 19.73 -8.36
N LYS A 211 -17.08 20.44 -9.29
CA LYS A 211 -16.41 19.81 -10.43
C LYS A 211 -15.08 19.18 -10.05
N THR A 212 -14.43 19.70 -9.01
CA THR A 212 -13.15 19.23 -8.49
C THR A 212 -13.18 19.09 -6.99
N GLU A 213 -12.27 18.28 -6.43
CA GLU A 213 -12.14 18.11 -4.99
C GLU A 213 -11.57 19.35 -4.30
N GLU A 214 -10.71 20.13 -5.00
CA GLU A 214 -10.17 21.39 -4.49
C GLU A 214 -11.30 22.40 -4.23
N GLU A 215 -12.28 22.50 -5.13
CA GLU A 215 -13.46 23.32 -4.93
C GLU A 215 -14.29 22.85 -3.74
N PHE A 216 -14.42 21.52 -3.59
CA PHE A 216 -15.15 20.87 -2.51
C PHE A 216 -14.51 21.17 -1.14
N TYR A 217 -13.21 20.92 -0.97
CA TYR A 217 -12.49 21.18 0.28
C TYR A 217 -12.45 22.67 0.61
N ARG A 218 -12.20 23.53 -0.39
CA ARG A 218 -12.22 25.00 -0.21
C ARG A 218 -13.56 25.50 0.30
N TYR A 219 -14.67 24.91 -0.12
CA TYR A 219 -15.99 25.27 0.37
C TYR A 219 -16.18 24.95 1.87
N LEU A 220 -15.46 23.96 2.38
CA LEU A 220 -15.40 23.61 3.81
C LEU A 220 -14.32 24.40 4.58
N GLY A 221 -13.70 25.41 3.95
CA GLY A 221 -12.61 26.19 4.56
C GLY A 221 -11.36 25.36 4.79
N MET A 222 -11.03 24.45 3.87
CA MET A 222 -9.93 23.49 3.96
C MET A 222 -9.05 23.57 2.72
N ASP A 223 -7.77 23.27 2.88
CA ASP A 223 -6.89 22.95 1.75
C ASP A 223 -7.29 21.60 1.16
N TYR A 224 -6.94 21.38 -0.11
CA TYR A 224 -7.09 20.07 -0.73
C TYR A 224 -6.25 19.03 0.02
N ILE A 225 -6.88 17.95 0.40
CA ILE A 225 -6.21 16.83 1.06
C ILE A 225 -5.91 15.78 -0.01
N PRO A 226 -4.62 15.50 -0.31
CA PRO A 226 -4.24 14.41 -1.22
C PRO A 226 -4.82 13.06 -0.78
N PRO A 227 -5.20 12.18 -1.72
CA PRO A 227 -5.76 10.87 -1.40
C PRO A 227 -4.92 10.06 -0.41
N GLU A 228 -3.61 10.09 -0.54
CA GLU A 228 -2.63 9.35 0.27
C GLU A 228 -2.67 9.73 1.75
N LEU A 229 -3.16 10.93 2.08
CA LEU A 229 -3.29 11.40 3.47
C LEU A 229 -4.65 11.08 4.11
N ARG A 230 -5.63 10.56 3.35
CA ARG A 230 -7.02 10.41 3.81
C ARG A 230 -7.24 9.15 4.65
N GLU A 231 -6.53 9.01 5.76
CA GLU A 231 -6.63 7.86 6.66
C GLU A 231 -7.04 8.24 8.09
N ASP A 232 -7.58 9.46 8.30
CA ASP A 232 -7.97 10.00 9.61
C ASP A 232 -6.79 10.01 10.60
N SER A 233 -5.67 10.52 10.12
CA SER A 233 -4.43 10.56 10.87
C SER A 233 -4.02 11.98 11.29
N GLY A 234 -4.98 12.92 11.27
CA GLY A 234 -4.81 14.34 11.66
C GLY A 234 -4.89 15.31 10.47
N GLU A 235 -5.17 14.82 9.27
CA GLU A 235 -5.26 15.65 8.06
C GLU A 235 -6.48 16.59 8.08
N ILE A 236 -7.58 16.18 8.76
CA ILE A 236 -8.80 16.99 8.89
C ILE A 236 -8.57 18.24 9.75
N GLU A 237 -7.72 18.14 10.78
CA GLU A 237 -7.34 19.25 11.64
C GLU A 237 -6.22 20.09 11.04
N ALA A 238 -5.31 19.46 10.31
CA ALA A 238 -4.15 20.12 9.68
C ALA A 238 -4.56 21.01 8.50
N SER A 239 -5.49 20.52 7.67
CA SER A 239 -5.88 21.15 6.41
C SER A 239 -6.40 22.60 6.58
N PRO A 240 -7.37 22.92 7.47
CA PRO A 240 -7.85 24.30 7.63
C PRO A 240 -6.82 25.25 8.25
N ASN A 241 -5.72 24.72 8.76
CA ASN A 241 -4.63 25.49 9.35
C ASN A 241 -3.41 25.60 8.42
N HIS A 242 -3.51 25.15 7.17
CA HIS A 242 -2.41 25.12 6.20
C HIS A 242 -1.18 24.33 6.69
N LYS A 243 -1.42 23.23 7.42
CA LYS A 243 -0.38 22.41 8.06
C LYS A 243 -0.33 20.98 7.50
N LEU A 244 -0.91 20.74 6.31
CA LEU A 244 -0.74 19.46 5.64
C LEU A 244 0.75 19.24 5.33
N PRO A 245 1.27 18.02 5.53
CA PRO A 245 2.63 17.72 5.15
C PRO A 245 2.80 17.82 3.64
N LYS A 246 3.96 18.28 3.19
CA LYS A 246 4.35 18.14 1.79
C LYS A 246 4.71 16.68 1.53
N LEU A 247 4.02 16.04 0.61
CA LEU A 247 4.32 14.67 0.20
C LEU A 247 5.66 14.61 -0.54
N VAL A 248 6.37 13.50 -0.37
CA VAL A 248 7.55 13.16 -1.16
C VAL A 248 7.09 12.86 -2.58
N GLU A 249 7.77 13.45 -3.55
CA GLU A 249 7.56 13.22 -4.98
C GLU A 249 8.71 12.38 -5.54
N LEU A 250 8.50 11.68 -6.64
CA LEU A 250 9.52 10.84 -7.28
C LEU A 250 10.84 11.60 -7.55
N LYS A 251 10.75 12.87 -7.94
CA LYS A 251 11.93 13.73 -8.14
C LYS A 251 12.77 14.01 -6.88
N ASP A 252 12.17 13.83 -5.71
CA ASP A 252 12.84 14.01 -4.41
C ASP A 252 13.65 12.76 -4.01
N ILE A 253 13.38 11.59 -4.65
CA ILE A 253 14.13 10.35 -4.44
C ILE A 253 15.48 10.45 -5.14
N LYS A 254 16.56 10.30 -4.36
CA LYS A 254 17.94 10.46 -4.84
C LYS A 254 18.80 9.22 -4.68
N ALA A 255 18.28 8.21 -4.02
CA ALA A 255 19.04 7.04 -3.66
C ALA A 255 18.19 5.79 -3.53
N ASP A 256 18.85 4.66 -3.68
CA ASP A 256 18.38 3.34 -3.27
C ASP A 256 19.48 2.69 -2.42
N LEU A 257 19.16 2.38 -1.17
CA LEU A 257 20.15 1.92 -0.19
C LEU A 257 20.05 0.43 0.17
N GLN A 258 19.23 -0.32 -0.59
CA GLN A 258 19.22 -1.79 -0.50
C GLN A 258 19.00 -2.39 -1.89
N ILE A 259 20.09 -2.87 -2.49
CA ILE A 259 20.14 -3.49 -3.82
C ILE A 259 21.08 -4.68 -3.79
N HIS A 260 20.65 -5.80 -4.41
CA HIS A 260 21.42 -7.03 -4.55
C HIS A 260 21.83 -7.23 -6.01
N SER A 261 23.15 -7.32 -6.23
CA SER A 261 23.71 -7.63 -7.55
C SER A 261 24.06 -9.12 -7.67
N ASN A 262 24.48 -9.54 -8.85
CA ASN A 262 24.99 -10.90 -9.08
C ASN A 262 26.47 -11.05 -8.70
N PHE A 263 27.06 -10.12 -7.97
CA PHE A 263 28.41 -10.23 -7.49
C PHE A 263 28.48 -11.28 -6.37
N ASP A 264 28.99 -12.44 -6.70
CA ASP A 264 28.98 -13.59 -5.79
C ASP A 264 30.07 -13.48 -4.72
N ILE A 265 29.62 -13.35 -3.48
CA ILE A 265 30.44 -13.47 -2.27
C ILE A 265 30.06 -14.73 -1.47
N GLU A 266 29.50 -15.74 -2.16
CA GLU A 266 29.02 -16.99 -1.56
C GLU A 266 28.02 -16.72 -0.43
N THR A 267 26.97 -15.99 -0.79
CA THR A 267 25.97 -15.41 0.11
C THR A 267 25.22 -16.46 0.94
N SER A 268 24.68 -16.02 2.09
CA SER A 268 23.84 -16.84 2.97
C SER A 268 22.43 -17.09 2.42
N HIS A 269 21.96 -16.20 1.55
CA HIS A 269 20.64 -16.19 0.92
C HIS A 269 20.74 -15.95 -0.59
N ASP A 270 19.70 -15.40 -1.17
CA ASP A 270 19.55 -15.18 -2.59
C ASP A 270 20.65 -14.27 -3.17
N LEU A 271 21.07 -14.58 -4.38
CA LEU A 271 21.96 -13.76 -5.17
C LEU A 271 21.13 -12.91 -6.14
N GLY A 272 21.49 -11.66 -6.32
CA GLY A 272 20.89 -10.82 -7.36
C GLY A 272 21.16 -11.38 -8.77
N GLN A 273 20.34 -10.98 -9.73
CA GLN A 273 20.40 -11.49 -11.11
C GLN A 273 21.15 -10.53 -12.05
N SER A 274 21.14 -9.23 -11.74
CA SER A 274 21.76 -8.20 -12.57
C SER A 274 23.17 -7.85 -12.07
N SER A 275 24.06 -7.53 -13.00
CA SER A 275 25.40 -7.10 -12.65
C SER A 275 25.40 -5.71 -11.98
N MET A 276 26.41 -5.43 -11.16
CA MET A 276 26.61 -4.10 -10.57
C MET A 276 26.62 -3.00 -11.63
N LYS A 277 27.14 -3.27 -12.81
CA LYS A 277 27.19 -2.31 -13.93
C LYS A 277 25.79 -1.99 -14.46
N GLU A 278 24.96 -2.98 -14.74
CA GLU A 278 23.58 -2.81 -15.20
C GLU A 278 22.75 -2.02 -14.18
N VAL A 279 22.90 -2.33 -12.88
CA VAL A 279 22.26 -1.60 -11.78
C VAL A 279 22.70 -0.13 -11.77
N CYS A 280 23.99 0.16 -11.93
CA CYS A 280 24.50 1.54 -11.99
C CYS A 280 23.94 2.32 -13.20
N GLU A 281 23.84 1.68 -14.36
CA GLU A 281 23.25 2.28 -15.56
C GLU A 281 21.76 2.63 -15.31
N LYS A 282 21.00 1.70 -14.73
CA LYS A 282 19.59 1.93 -14.37
C LYS A 282 19.43 3.01 -13.30
N ALA A 283 20.25 3.01 -12.26
CA ALA A 283 20.24 4.05 -11.23
C ALA A 283 20.47 5.45 -11.82
N LYS A 284 21.36 5.56 -12.80
CA LYS A 284 21.60 6.79 -13.54
C LYS A 284 20.38 7.22 -14.37
N GLU A 285 19.71 6.29 -15.05
CA GLU A 285 18.47 6.55 -15.79
C GLU A 285 17.37 7.09 -14.85
N LEU A 286 17.27 6.55 -13.63
CA LEU A 286 16.31 6.96 -12.61
C LEU A 286 16.68 8.29 -11.93
N GLY A 287 17.87 8.86 -12.22
CA GLY A 287 18.34 10.11 -11.65
C GLY A 287 18.84 10.01 -10.21
N TYR A 288 19.27 8.80 -9.78
CA TYR A 288 19.88 8.62 -8.47
C TYR A 288 21.26 9.26 -8.40
N GLU A 289 21.58 9.84 -7.25
CA GLU A 289 22.88 10.43 -6.97
C GLU A 289 23.82 9.40 -6.31
N TYR A 290 23.25 8.45 -5.55
CA TYR A 290 23.99 7.37 -4.91
C TYR A 290 23.13 6.12 -4.71
N ILE A 291 23.82 4.96 -4.62
CA ILE A 291 23.20 3.66 -4.35
C ILE A 291 24.08 2.86 -3.38
N ALA A 292 23.51 1.84 -2.76
CA ALA A 292 24.27 0.88 -1.96
C ALA A 292 24.07 -0.55 -2.45
N PHE A 293 25.15 -1.24 -2.75
CA PHE A 293 25.10 -2.69 -2.94
C PHE A 293 25.16 -3.40 -1.60
N THR A 294 24.14 -4.17 -1.32
CA THR A 294 23.85 -4.79 -0.02
C THR A 294 23.70 -6.31 -0.15
N GLU A 295 24.53 -6.97 -0.93
CA GLU A 295 24.52 -8.42 -1.01
C GLU A 295 24.40 -9.04 0.37
N HIS A 296 23.72 -10.17 0.50
CA HIS A 296 23.65 -10.92 1.75
C HIS A 296 25.05 -11.33 2.22
N ASN A 297 25.26 -11.36 3.53
CA ASN A 297 26.56 -11.75 4.06
C ASN A 297 27.01 -13.12 3.59
N PRO A 298 28.31 -13.38 3.50
CA PRO A 298 28.83 -14.72 3.21
C PRO A 298 28.30 -15.76 4.21
N SER A 299 28.02 -16.95 3.74
CA SER A 299 27.45 -18.02 4.57
C SER A 299 28.43 -18.47 5.68
N LYS A 300 28.12 -18.16 6.95
CA LYS A 300 28.92 -18.55 8.10
C LYS A 300 29.07 -20.07 8.24
N SER A 301 28.10 -20.85 7.78
CA SER A 301 28.17 -22.32 7.85
C SER A 301 29.16 -22.94 6.86
N LYS A 302 29.51 -22.19 5.80
CA LYS A 302 30.42 -22.64 4.75
C LYS A 302 31.83 -22.07 4.85
N HIS A 303 32.03 -20.98 5.59
CA HIS A 303 33.24 -20.17 5.58
C HIS A 303 33.78 -19.92 6.98
N GLY A 304 35.10 -20.00 7.11
CA GLY A 304 35.83 -19.47 8.26
C GLY A 304 36.00 -17.95 8.15
N GLU A 305 36.34 -17.31 9.27
CA GLU A 305 36.48 -15.83 9.38
C GLU A 305 37.38 -15.24 8.29
N LYS A 306 38.56 -15.86 8.04
CA LYS A 306 39.49 -15.39 7.01
C LYS A 306 38.89 -15.40 5.62
N GLN A 307 38.12 -16.43 5.25
CA GLN A 307 37.46 -16.52 3.96
C GLN A 307 36.38 -15.45 3.81
N ILE A 308 35.58 -15.21 4.85
CA ILE A 308 34.59 -14.12 4.88
C ILE A 308 35.28 -12.78 4.62
N ILE A 309 36.37 -12.49 5.32
CA ILE A 309 37.12 -11.23 5.16
C ILE A 309 37.65 -11.10 3.72
N ASP A 310 38.21 -12.18 3.15
CA ASP A 310 38.76 -12.15 1.80
C ASP A 310 37.67 -11.95 0.72
N LEU A 311 36.49 -12.53 0.89
CA LEU A 311 35.33 -12.31 0.00
C LEU A 311 34.87 -10.85 0.07
N LEU A 312 34.77 -10.26 1.26
CA LEU A 312 34.37 -8.86 1.45
C LEU A 312 35.40 -7.87 0.90
N LYS A 313 36.69 -8.19 0.98
CA LYS A 313 37.75 -7.39 0.34
C LYS A 313 37.64 -7.41 -1.18
N LYS A 314 37.31 -8.57 -1.80
CA LYS A 314 37.06 -8.67 -3.26
C LYS A 314 35.88 -7.78 -3.67
N LYS A 315 34.78 -7.82 -2.91
CA LYS A 315 33.62 -6.94 -3.16
C LYS A 315 34.01 -5.47 -3.06
N ARG A 316 34.75 -5.07 -2.02
CA ARG A 316 35.25 -3.69 -1.86
C ARG A 316 36.04 -3.23 -3.08
N GLN A 317 36.97 -4.04 -3.56
CA GLN A 317 37.76 -3.74 -4.76
C GLN A 317 36.89 -3.53 -5.99
N ALA A 318 35.87 -4.37 -6.18
CA ALA A 318 34.93 -4.24 -7.30
C ALA A 318 34.14 -2.93 -7.23
N VAL A 319 33.64 -2.57 -6.06
CA VAL A 319 32.92 -1.29 -5.83
C VAL A 319 33.85 -0.09 -6.07
N ASP A 320 35.09 -0.14 -5.59
CA ASP A 320 36.07 0.94 -5.80
C ASP A 320 36.41 1.12 -7.28
N GLN A 321 36.54 0.02 -8.04
CA GLN A 321 36.74 0.07 -9.50
C GLN A 321 35.56 0.69 -10.21
N LEU A 322 34.33 0.35 -9.81
CA LEU A 322 33.13 0.95 -10.39
C LEU A 322 33.04 2.45 -10.07
N ASN A 323 33.29 2.87 -8.83
CA ASN A 323 33.33 4.28 -8.47
C ASN A 323 34.40 5.04 -9.26
N TYR A 324 35.57 4.43 -9.49
CA TYR A 324 36.62 5.03 -10.30
C TYR A 324 36.21 5.21 -11.77
N SER A 325 35.52 4.20 -12.35
CA SER A 325 35.04 4.24 -13.75
C SER A 325 33.82 5.15 -13.93
N ASN A 326 32.97 5.28 -12.90
CA ASN A 326 31.74 6.10 -12.94
C ASN A 326 31.92 7.53 -12.44
N LYS A 327 33.13 8.07 -12.49
CA LYS A 327 33.42 9.45 -12.03
C LYS A 327 32.34 10.42 -12.54
N ASN A 328 31.69 11.11 -11.61
CA ASN A 328 30.67 12.14 -11.81
C ASN A 328 29.26 11.62 -12.23
N SER A 329 28.91 10.36 -12.00
CA SER A 329 27.53 9.90 -12.21
C SER A 329 26.83 9.50 -10.91
N VAL A 330 26.84 8.21 -10.57
CA VAL A 330 26.23 7.68 -9.36
C VAL A 330 27.30 7.21 -8.39
N HIS A 331 27.27 7.70 -7.14
CA HIS A 331 28.20 7.21 -6.12
C HIS A 331 27.71 5.87 -5.56
N ILE A 332 28.62 4.91 -5.39
CA ILE A 332 28.31 3.55 -4.95
C ILE A 332 28.88 3.32 -3.57
N PHE A 333 28.03 3.03 -2.59
CA PHE A 333 28.42 2.54 -1.29
C PHE A 333 28.63 1.03 -1.29
N ASN A 334 29.74 0.58 -0.70
CA ASN A 334 29.96 -0.82 -0.38
C ASN A 334 29.31 -1.14 0.96
N SER A 335 28.18 -1.81 0.90
CA SER A 335 27.38 -2.18 2.08
C SER A 335 27.11 -3.69 2.09
N LEU A 336 26.39 -4.16 3.07
CA LEU A 336 26.04 -5.57 3.23
C LEU A 336 24.71 -5.65 3.99
N GLU A 337 23.83 -6.55 3.57
CA GLU A 337 22.70 -6.96 4.40
C GLU A 337 23.09 -8.17 5.24
N ILE A 338 23.11 -7.99 6.55
CA ILE A 338 23.66 -8.96 7.50
C ILE A 338 22.54 -9.61 8.31
N ASP A 339 22.51 -10.93 8.31
CA ASP A 339 21.59 -11.72 9.13
C ASP A 339 21.82 -11.43 10.63
N ILE A 340 20.76 -11.09 11.35
CA ILE A 340 20.80 -11.08 12.82
C ILE A 340 20.64 -12.52 13.31
N LEU A 341 21.68 -13.09 13.89
CA LEU A 341 21.65 -14.43 14.46
C LEU A 341 20.61 -14.55 15.59
N PRO A 342 20.10 -15.74 15.90
CA PRO A 342 19.07 -15.92 16.94
C PRO A 342 19.45 -15.34 18.29
N GLU A 343 20.71 -15.37 18.65
CA GLU A 343 21.26 -14.80 19.88
C GLU A 343 21.52 -13.27 19.82
N GLY A 344 21.32 -12.63 18.67
CA GLY A 344 21.51 -11.18 18.48
C GLY A 344 22.89 -10.77 18.00
N GLY A 345 23.78 -11.71 17.72
CA GLY A 345 25.06 -11.46 17.07
C GLY A 345 24.95 -11.26 15.56
N ILE A 346 26.07 -10.87 14.94
CA ILE A 346 26.21 -10.79 13.49
C ILE A 346 27.30 -11.79 13.03
N PRO A 347 27.12 -12.44 11.85
CA PRO A 347 28.04 -13.48 11.38
C PRO A 347 29.31 -12.95 10.70
N VAL A 348 29.50 -11.64 10.63
CA VAL A 348 30.62 -10.98 9.95
C VAL A 348 31.66 -10.53 10.98
N PRO A 349 32.94 -10.95 10.85
CA PRO A 349 34.02 -10.50 11.74
C PRO A 349 34.29 -9.00 11.61
N ASP A 350 34.80 -8.34 12.67
CA ASP A 350 35.11 -6.90 12.69
C ASP A 350 36.00 -6.46 11.53
N ALA A 351 37.05 -7.23 11.20
CA ALA A 351 37.90 -6.93 10.05
C ALA A 351 37.17 -7.02 8.69
N GLY A 352 36.10 -7.78 8.62
CA GLY A 352 35.18 -7.79 7.46
C GLY A 352 34.29 -6.55 7.46
N MET A 353 33.76 -6.17 8.63
CA MET A 353 32.96 -4.95 8.79
C MET A 353 33.76 -3.69 8.43
N ASP A 354 35.07 -3.66 8.67
CA ASP A 354 35.95 -2.53 8.34
C ASP A 354 36.02 -2.28 6.83
N THR A 355 35.74 -3.27 5.99
CA THR A 355 35.69 -3.12 4.53
C THR A 355 34.44 -2.38 4.03
N LEU A 356 33.41 -2.24 4.86
CA LEU A 356 32.12 -1.66 4.51
C LEU A 356 32.09 -0.16 4.81
N ASP A 357 31.37 0.60 4.01
CA ASP A 357 31.03 1.98 4.33
C ASP A 357 30.02 2.04 5.48
N PHE A 358 29.00 1.21 5.42
CA PHE A 358 28.02 0.91 6.47
C PHE A 358 27.42 -0.47 6.25
N ALA A 359 26.59 -0.96 7.17
CA ALA A 359 25.87 -2.21 7.02
C ALA A 359 24.39 -2.05 7.39
N LEU A 360 23.56 -2.87 6.73
CA LEU A 360 22.18 -3.14 7.11
C LEU A 360 22.15 -4.45 7.91
N VAL A 361 21.18 -4.57 8.81
CA VAL A 361 20.88 -5.84 9.48
C VAL A 361 19.41 -6.20 9.25
N SER A 362 19.12 -7.48 9.19
CA SER A 362 17.77 -8.00 8.87
C SER A 362 17.44 -9.28 9.62
N ILE A 363 16.16 -9.61 9.73
CA ILE A 363 15.66 -10.84 10.31
C ILE A 363 15.20 -11.79 9.20
N HIS A 364 15.92 -12.90 9.01
CA HIS A 364 15.56 -13.96 8.06
C HIS A 364 15.23 -15.30 8.72
N SER A 365 15.33 -15.39 10.04
CA SER A 365 15.04 -16.62 10.80
C SER A 365 14.42 -16.33 12.15
N SER A 366 13.87 -17.36 12.80
CA SER A 366 13.35 -17.28 14.17
C SER A 366 12.31 -16.16 14.38
N PHE A 367 11.37 -16.02 13.43
CA PHE A 367 10.36 -14.95 13.41
C PHE A 367 9.39 -14.96 14.60
N ARG A 368 9.30 -16.06 15.37
CA ARG A 368 8.30 -16.27 16.42
C ARG A 368 8.85 -16.07 17.83
N LEU A 369 9.98 -15.40 17.98
CA LEU A 369 10.50 -15.07 19.30
C LEU A 369 9.53 -14.13 20.04
N PRO A 370 9.42 -14.25 21.38
CA PRO A 370 8.68 -13.30 22.20
C PRO A 370 9.19 -11.87 22.00
N ARG A 371 8.29 -10.89 22.08
CA ARG A 371 8.55 -9.47 21.83
C ARG A 371 9.82 -8.94 22.52
N ALA A 372 10.00 -9.27 23.81
CA ALA A 372 11.17 -8.80 24.57
C ALA A 372 12.49 -9.41 24.05
N GLU A 373 12.46 -10.71 23.73
CA GLU A 373 13.63 -11.41 23.19
C GLU A 373 13.99 -10.93 21.78
N MET A 374 12.97 -10.74 20.92
CA MET A 374 13.16 -10.22 19.59
C MET A 374 13.72 -8.78 19.63
N THR A 375 13.20 -7.93 20.51
CA THR A 375 13.71 -6.56 20.70
C THR A 375 15.17 -6.57 21.14
N LYS A 376 15.54 -7.39 22.14
CA LYS A 376 16.92 -7.55 22.61
C LYS A 376 17.84 -8.04 21.48
N ARG A 377 17.38 -9.02 20.69
CA ARG A 377 18.11 -9.55 19.53
C ARG A 377 18.45 -8.47 18.52
N VAL A 378 17.46 -7.66 18.15
CA VAL A 378 17.64 -6.56 17.17
C VAL A 378 18.58 -5.48 17.73
N LEU A 379 18.37 -5.05 18.98
CA LEU A 379 19.21 -4.02 19.61
C LEU A 379 20.67 -4.46 19.75
N SER A 380 20.91 -5.74 19.99
CA SER A 380 22.26 -6.32 20.04
C SER A 380 22.98 -6.14 18.70
N ALA A 381 22.38 -6.53 17.59
CA ALA A 381 22.98 -6.36 16.26
C ALA A 381 23.18 -4.89 15.88
N LEU A 382 22.17 -4.04 16.18
CA LEU A 382 22.24 -2.60 15.93
C LEU A 382 23.30 -1.88 16.76
N SER A 383 23.79 -2.48 17.83
CA SER A 383 24.83 -1.85 18.68
C SER A 383 26.20 -1.77 17.99
N HIS A 384 26.45 -2.59 16.97
CA HIS A 384 27.70 -2.52 16.21
C HIS A 384 27.87 -1.16 15.50
N PRO A 385 29.03 -0.51 15.57
CA PRO A 385 29.22 0.86 15.05
C PRO A 385 28.94 1.00 13.54
N LYS A 386 29.33 0.02 12.74
CA LYS A 386 29.16 -0.01 11.28
C LYS A 386 27.72 -0.31 10.85
N VAL A 387 26.91 -0.93 11.69
CA VAL A 387 25.50 -1.17 11.40
C VAL A 387 24.74 0.15 11.55
N LYS A 388 24.15 0.61 10.46
CA LYS A 388 23.41 1.88 10.40
C LYS A 388 21.94 1.72 10.19
N VAL A 389 21.50 0.69 9.46
CA VAL A 389 20.13 0.52 8.99
C VAL A 389 19.56 -0.82 9.48
N PHE A 390 18.29 -0.82 9.86
CA PHE A 390 17.50 -2.02 10.03
C PHE A 390 16.60 -2.18 8.80
N ALA A 391 16.92 -3.17 7.98
CA ALA A 391 16.24 -3.46 6.74
C ALA A 391 14.91 -4.19 6.98
N HIS A 392 13.87 -3.87 6.19
CA HIS A 392 12.51 -4.43 6.30
C HIS A 392 12.14 -4.78 7.75
N PRO A 393 12.02 -3.78 8.63
CA PRO A 393 12.16 -3.91 10.09
C PRO A 393 11.09 -4.76 10.76
N THR A 394 9.91 -4.91 10.18
CA THR A 394 8.89 -5.82 10.72
C THR A 394 9.03 -7.23 10.16
N ALA A 395 9.86 -7.43 9.15
CA ALA A 395 9.99 -8.70 8.40
C ALA A 395 8.65 -9.24 7.89
N ARG A 396 7.62 -8.38 7.71
CA ARG A 396 6.33 -8.78 7.16
C ARG A 396 6.45 -9.11 5.67
N LYS A 397 5.54 -9.98 5.22
CA LYS A 397 5.24 -10.17 3.79
C LYS A 397 3.73 -10.07 3.60
N LEU A 398 3.28 -9.09 2.85
CA LEU A 398 1.87 -8.85 2.61
C LEU A 398 1.19 -10.08 2.02
N ASN A 399 0.04 -10.47 2.54
CA ASN A 399 -0.72 -11.67 2.20
C ASN A 399 -0.04 -13.02 2.54
N GLU A 400 1.19 -13.04 3.05
CA GLU A 400 1.94 -14.27 3.30
C GLU A 400 2.31 -14.46 4.77
N ARG A 401 2.83 -13.40 5.42
CA ARG A 401 3.37 -13.49 6.78
C ARG A 401 3.16 -12.22 7.57
N GLU A 402 2.65 -12.37 8.76
CA GLU A 402 2.61 -11.31 9.77
C GLU A 402 4.04 -10.85 10.13
N GLY A 403 4.15 -9.60 10.54
CA GLY A 403 5.42 -9.05 11.01
C GLY A 403 5.84 -9.61 12.37
N ILE A 404 7.13 -9.44 12.70
CA ILE A 404 7.66 -9.72 14.03
C ILE A 404 7.17 -8.69 15.05
N GLU A 405 7.05 -9.10 16.30
CA GLU A 405 6.69 -8.19 17.39
C GLU A 405 7.94 -7.54 18.00
N LEU A 406 7.95 -6.21 18.05
CA LEU A 406 9.04 -5.41 18.64
C LEU A 406 8.49 -4.38 19.63
N ASN A 407 9.31 -4.02 20.60
CA ASN A 407 9.08 -2.86 21.46
C ASN A 407 9.54 -1.58 20.74
N TRP A 408 8.67 -1.06 19.87
CA TRP A 408 9.01 0.09 19.01
C TRP A 408 9.47 1.34 19.77
N PRO A 409 8.87 1.75 20.91
CA PRO A 409 9.39 2.85 21.71
C PRO A 409 10.86 2.65 22.13
N GLU A 410 11.22 1.45 22.56
CA GLU A 410 12.61 1.12 22.95
C GLU A 410 13.57 1.16 21.76
N ILE A 411 13.13 0.62 20.61
CA ILE A 411 13.86 0.68 19.34
C ILE A 411 14.09 2.15 18.94
N PHE A 412 13.05 2.99 18.97
CA PHE A 412 13.13 4.38 18.55
C PHE A 412 14.02 5.22 19.46
N GLU A 413 13.97 5.01 20.78
CA GLU A 413 14.89 5.66 21.71
C GLU A 413 16.35 5.24 21.43
N PHE A 414 16.60 3.96 21.16
CA PHE A 414 17.93 3.48 20.80
C PHE A 414 18.44 4.13 19.51
N TYR A 415 17.59 4.23 18.48
CA TYR A 415 17.92 4.87 17.19
C TYR A 415 18.31 6.32 17.36
N LYS A 416 17.50 7.09 18.10
CA LYS A 416 17.75 8.50 18.41
C LYS A 416 19.09 8.68 19.11
N LYS A 417 19.36 7.87 20.13
CA LYS A 417 20.60 7.93 20.93
C LYS A 417 21.84 7.58 20.11
N ASN A 418 21.74 6.63 19.19
CA ASN A 418 22.89 6.06 18.48
C ASN A 418 23.01 6.52 17.03
N ASN A 419 22.17 7.49 16.58
CA ASN A 419 22.11 7.99 15.21
C ASN A 419 22.05 6.85 14.19
N LYS A 420 21.11 5.90 14.42
CA LYS A 420 20.79 4.83 13.49
C LYS A 420 19.64 5.24 12.59
N TRP A 421 19.45 4.53 11.49
CA TRP A 421 18.43 4.78 10.49
C TRP A 421 17.53 3.56 10.35
N ILE A 422 16.28 3.78 9.94
CA ILE A 422 15.33 2.71 9.71
C ILE A 422 14.87 2.74 8.26
N GLU A 423 14.74 1.57 7.66
CA GLU A 423 14.35 1.46 6.28
C GLU A 423 12.83 1.57 6.09
N ILE A 424 12.44 2.15 4.96
CA ILE A 424 11.19 1.89 4.26
C ILE A 424 11.56 1.04 3.05
N ASN A 425 11.32 -0.26 3.15
CA ASN A 425 11.54 -1.20 2.06
C ASN A 425 10.40 -1.08 1.04
N CYS A 426 10.75 -0.80 -0.20
CA CYS A 426 9.83 -0.50 -1.29
C CYS A 426 9.42 -1.75 -2.08
N ASP A 427 9.87 -2.96 -1.69
CA ASP A 427 9.35 -4.19 -2.29
C ASP A 427 7.82 -4.26 -2.10
N PRO A 428 7.05 -4.41 -3.20
CA PRO A 428 5.58 -4.41 -3.13
C PRO A 428 4.98 -5.51 -2.25
N GLY A 429 5.71 -6.61 -2.06
CA GLY A 429 5.32 -7.69 -1.14
C GLY A 429 5.61 -7.36 0.32
N ARG A 430 6.34 -6.28 0.61
CA ARG A 430 6.72 -5.88 1.97
C ARG A 430 6.12 -4.53 2.37
N LEU A 431 6.48 -3.44 1.66
CA LEU A 431 6.22 -2.05 2.04
C LEU A 431 6.45 -1.85 3.55
N ASP A 432 7.65 -2.13 3.97
CA ASP A 432 8.08 -2.26 5.37
C ASP A 432 9.20 -1.24 5.68
N LEU A 433 8.97 -0.29 6.44
CA LEU A 433 8.13 -0.07 7.62
C LEU A 433 6.72 0.42 7.23
N PRO A 434 5.63 -0.06 7.92
CA PRO A 434 4.28 0.46 7.71
C PRO A 434 4.16 1.94 8.10
N ASP A 435 3.25 2.64 7.43
CA ASP A 435 2.99 4.08 7.58
C ASP A 435 2.77 4.55 9.02
N VAL A 436 2.05 3.77 9.83
CA VAL A 436 1.83 4.06 11.25
C VAL A 436 3.14 4.11 12.04
N LEU A 437 4.07 3.20 11.76
CA LEU A 437 5.39 3.17 12.41
C LEU A 437 6.33 4.22 11.83
N VAL A 438 6.24 4.52 10.52
CA VAL A 438 6.95 5.64 9.89
C VAL A 438 6.57 6.95 10.56
N LYS A 439 5.27 7.19 10.78
CA LYS A 439 4.77 8.39 11.46
C LYS A 439 5.31 8.51 12.89
N GLU A 440 5.41 7.39 13.61
CA GLU A 440 6.01 7.37 14.94
C GLU A 440 7.51 7.63 14.89
N ALA A 441 8.24 6.98 14.00
CA ALA A 441 9.69 7.19 13.83
C ALA A 441 10.02 8.67 13.56
N ILE A 442 9.23 9.34 12.72
CA ILE A 442 9.37 10.78 12.44
C ILE A 442 9.18 11.62 13.70
N LYS A 443 8.22 11.30 14.57
CA LYS A 443 8.02 12.01 15.85
C LYS A 443 9.22 11.90 16.79
N TYR A 444 9.94 10.77 16.74
CA TYR A 444 11.20 10.57 17.47
C TYR A 444 12.40 11.27 16.81
N GLY A 445 12.23 11.82 15.59
CA GLY A 445 13.30 12.45 14.81
C GLY A 445 14.27 11.45 14.18
N ILE A 446 13.82 10.22 13.91
CA ILE A 446 14.63 9.17 13.32
C ILE A 446 14.75 9.41 11.81
N LYS A 447 15.93 9.18 11.27
CA LYS A 447 16.18 9.20 9.83
C LYS A 447 15.65 7.95 9.18
N LEU A 448 14.98 8.14 8.05
CA LEU A 448 14.45 7.08 7.21
C LEU A 448 15.35 6.88 6.00
N THR A 449 15.50 5.64 5.55
CA THR A 449 16.14 5.27 4.29
C THR A 449 15.12 4.59 3.38
N LEU A 450 15.36 4.61 2.08
CA LEU A 450 14.58 3.87 1.10
C LEU A 450 15.47 2.77 0.51
N GLY A 451 14.92 1.58 0.35
CA GLY A 451 15.56 0.46 -0.32
C GLY A 451 14.53 -0.33 -1.13
N THR A 452 14.84 -0.67 -2.37
CA THR A 452 13.96 -1.51 -3.19
C THR A 452 14.06 -2.99 -2.87
N ASP A 453 15.15 -3.42 -2.22
CA ASP A 453 15.47 -4.84 -2.03
C ASP A 453 15.55 -5.58 -3.40
N ALA A 454 15.95 -4.82 -4.42
CA ALA A 454 15.94 -5.29 -5.80
C ALA A 454 17.00 -6.35 -6.04
N HIS A 455 16.57 -7.52 -6.55
CA HIS A 455 17.43 -8.62 -7.00
C HIS A 455 17.54 -8.69 -8.53
N HIS A 456 16.79 -7.84 -9.24
CA HIS A 456 16.87 -7.64 -10.67
C HIS A 456 16.76 -6.14 -10.98
N VAL A 457 17.38 -5.70 -12.05
CA VAL A 457 17.42 -4.26 -12.45
C VAL A 457 16.04 -3.64 -12.56
N ASP A 458 15.02 -4.38 -12.97
CA ASP A 458 13.65 -3.90 -13.04
C ASP A 458 13.04 -3.60 -11.65
N GLY A 459 13.54 -4.25 -10.60
CA GLY A 459 13.11 -4.02 -9.22
C GLY A 459 13.42 -2.61 -8.72
N LEU A 460 14.39 -1.89 -9.32
CA LEU A 460 14.66 -0.49 -8.99
C LEU A 460 13.45 0.43 -9.30
N ASN A 461 12.54 -0.01 -10.18
CA ASN A 461 11.30 0.72 -10.46
C ASN A 461 10.30 0.67 -9.30
N ASN A 462 10.51 -0.16 -8.28
CA ASN A 462 9.64 -0.22 -7.10
C ASN A 462 9.68 1.07 -6.25
N MET A 463 10.60 2.01 -6.52
CA MET A 463 10.58 3.36 -5.95
C MET A 463 9.51 4.27 -6.57
N MET A 464 8.97 3.91 -7.75
CA MET A 464 7.97 4.68 -8.49
C MET A 464 6.54 4.36 -7.97
#